data_57f09054cbc6ae0ab0113a1429eb81b1
#
_entry.id   57f09054cbc6ae0ab0113a1429eb81b1
#
_cell.length_a   1.000
_cell.length_b   1.000
_cell.length_c   1.000
_cell.angle_alpha   90.00
_cell.angle_beta   90.00
_cell.angle_gamma   90.00
#
_symmetry.space_group_name_H-M   'P 1'
#
loop_
_entity.id
_entity.type
_entity.pdbx_description
1 polymer ?
#
loop_
_entity_poly.entity_id
_entity_poly.type
_entity_poly.pdbx_seq_one_letter_code
_entity_poly.pdbx_strand_id
1 'polypeptide(L)'
;GILIIDYAYTDKKMKNTLQAVSKHKYCDVLKGFGNSDITYNLSFSLLNRIVKELSSLTSMNTTQGEFLTKLGILERAEILSKKMLFSEKADIYFRIKRLIDKNQMGELFKVMLITANKNKFKLGF
;
A
#
# COMPACT_ATOMS: atom_id res chain seq x y z
N GLY A 1 -11.16 -8.45 -11.23
CA GLY A 1 -9.98 -7.60 -10.98
C GLY A 1 -9.17 -8.10 -9.79
N ILE A 2 -7.94 -7.64 -9.72
CA ILE A 2 -7.01 -7.93 -8.61
C ILE A 2 -6.58 -6.58 -8.05
N LEU A 3 -6.77 -6.37 -6.75
CA LEU A 3 -6.25 -5.23 -6.02
C LEU A 3 -5.05 -5.69 -5.18
N ILE A 4 -3.90 -5.06 -5.39
CA ILE A 4 -2.65 -5.32 -4.67
C ILE A 4 -2.34 -4.08 -3.84
N ILE A 5 -2.14 -4.26 -2.53
CA ILE A 5 -1.68 -3.21 -1.61
C ILE A 5 -0.48 -3.78 -0.87
N ASP A 6 0.71 -3.25 -1.13
CA ASP A 6 1.94 -3.79 -0.55
C ASP A 6 3.07 -2.75 -0.57
N TYR A 7 4.16 -3.05 0.15
CA TYR A 7 5.42 -2.35 -0.03
C TYR A 7 5.88 -2.47 -1.47
N ALA A 8 6.01 -1.37 -2.18
CA ALA A 8 6.36 -1.41 -3.59
C ALA A 8 7.13 -0.17 -4.02
N TYR A 9 7.83 -0.31 -5.14
CA TYR A 9 8.51 0.79 -5.83
C TYR A 9 8.14 0.81 -7.31
N THR A 10 8.25 1.99 -7.92
CA THR A 10 7.89 2.23 -9.32
C THR A 10 9.10 2.46 -10.22
N ASP A 11 10.31 2.44 -9.66
CA ASP A 11 11.55 2.60 -10.43
C ASP A 11 11.74 1.46 -11.43
N LYS A 12 12.35 1.78 -12.57
CA LYS A 12 12.63 0.78 -13.62
C LYS A 12 13.76 -0.18 -13.26
N LYS A 13 14.69 0.23 -12.38
CA LYS A 13 15.79 -0.64 -11.91
C LYS A 13 15.32 -1.52 -10.77
N MET A 14 15.69 -2.79 -10.83
CA MET A 14 15.50 -3.68 -9.68
C MET A 14 16.30 -3.16 -8.48
N LYS A 15 15.65 -3.15 -7.32
CA LYS A 15 16.27 -2.78 -6.05
C LYS A 15 16.44 -4.04 -5.20
N ASN A 16 17.57 -4.14 -4.51
CA ASN A 16 17.72 -5.13 -3.46
C ASN A 16 17.00 -4.60 -2.20
N THR A 17 15.80 -5.09 -1.96
CA THR A 17 14.96 -4.71 -0.83
C THR A 17 14.67 -5.89 0.10
N LEU A 18 15.34 -7.03 -0.12
CA LEU A 18 15.19 -8.21 0.72
C LEU A 18 15.71 -7.91 2.12
N GLN A 19 14.87 -8.15 3.11
CA GLN A 19 15.18 -7.91 4.52
C GLN A 19 14.53 -8.96 5.41
N ALA A 20 15.11 -9.18 6.57
CA ALA A 20 14.53 -10.02 7.62
C ALA A 20 14.40 -9.24 8.92
N VAL A 21 13.29 -9.43 9.61
CA VAL A 21 12.98 -8.78 10.89
C VAL A 21 12.61 -9.83 11.93
N SER A 22 13.24 -9.80 13.09
CA SER A 22 12.90 -10.63 14.23
C SER A 22 12.83 -9.74 15.49
N LYS A 23 11.76 -9.87 16.27
CA LYS A 23 11.52 -9.07 17.49
C LYS A 23 11.70 -7.55 17.25
N HIS A 24 11.15 -7.06 16.14
CA HIS A 24 11.22 -5.64 15.70
C HIS A 24 12.65 -5.13 15.40
N LYS A 25 13.61 -6.01 15.15
CA LYS A 25 14.99 -5.65 14.76
C LYS A 25 15.36 -6.33 13.45
N TYR A 26 16.11 -5.62 12.62
CA TYR A 26 16.68 -6.21 11.42
C TYR A 26 17.68 -7.31 11.79
N CYS A 27 17.63 -8.39 11.06
CA CYS A 27 18.54 -9.51 11.20
C CYS A 27 19.00 -10.03 9.83
N ASP A 28 19.99 -10.91 9.84
CA ASP A 28 20.49 -11.55 8.64
C ASP A 28 19.41 -12.46 8.02
N VAL A 29 19.15 -12.29 6.73
CA VAL A 29 18.14 -13.06 5.97
C VAL A 29 18.43 -14.58 5.98
N LEU A 30 19.71 -14.94 6.05
CA LEU A 30 20.15 -16.34 6.03
C LEU A 30 20.29 -16.98 7.42
N LYS A 31 20.00 -16.22 8.48
CA LYS A 31 20.06 -16.70 9.86
C LYS A 31 18.67 -16.73 10.50
N GLY A 32 18.45 -17.72 11.34
CA GLY A 32 17.20 -17.80 12.12
C GLY A 32 15.97 -18.20 11.31
N PHE A 33 16.11 -19.13 10.38
CA PHE A 33 15.01 -19.70 9.60
C PHE A 33 13.82 -20.09 10.50
N GLY A 34 12.61 -19.62 10.11
CA GLY A 34 11.38 -19.85 10.85
C GLY A 34 11.14 -18.92 12.05
N ASN A 35 12.12 -18.06 12.41
CA ASN A 35 12.02 -17.12 13.53
C ASN A 35 12.12 -15.64 13.12
N SER A 36 12.08 -15.36 11.84
CA SER A 36 12.14 -14.01 11.28
C SER A 36 11.14 -13.84 10.13
N ASP A 37 10.55 -12.65 10.03
CA ASP A 37 9.71 -12.25 8.91
C ASP A 37 10.61 -11.79 7.78
N ILE A 38 10.55 -12.47 6.65
CA ILE A 38 11.30 -12.12 5.44
C ILE A 38 10.39 -11.34 4.52
N THR A 39 10.80 -10.14 4.15
CA THR A 39 10.04 -9.22 3.31
C THR A 39 10.89 -8.68 2.17
N TYR A 40 10.24 -8.30 1.08
CA TYR A 40 10.84 -7.51 0.01
C TYR A 40 9.79 -6.60 -0.63
N ASN A 41 10.21 -5.54 -1.29
CA ASN A 41 9.30 -4.62 -1.93
C ASN A 41 8.98 -5.08 -3.36
N LEU A 42 7.71 -5.07 -3.73
CA LEU A 42 7.27 -5.42 -5.09
C LEU A 42 7.70 -4.36 -6.11
N SER A 43 8.13 -4.81 -7.27
CA SER A 43 8.38 -3.92 -8.42
C SER A 43 7.09 -3.72 -9.21
N PHE A 44 6.39 -2.62 -8.99
CA PHE A 44 5.19 -2.29 -9.76
C PHE A 44 5.50 -1.95 -11.22
N SER A 45 6.71 -1.48 -11.53
CA SER A 45 7.16 -1.30 -12.92
C SER A 45 7.26 -2.63 -13.66
N LEU A 46 7.73 -3.69 -13.01
CA LEU A 46 7.75 -5.04 -13.58
C LEU A 46 6.34 -5.58 -13.79
N LEU A 47 5.47 -5.48 -12.77
CA LEU A 47 4.07 -5.92 -12.87
C LEU A 47 3.33 -5.18 -13.99
N ASN A 48 3.49 -3.86 -14.10
CA ASN A 48 2.92 -3.07 -15.21
C ASN A 48 3.38 -3.54 -16.58
N ARG A 49 4.67 -3.91 -16.72
CA ARG A 49 5.20 -4.46 -17.96
C ARG A 49 4.53 -5.79 -18.31
N ILE A 50 4.42 -6.70 -17.34
CA ILE A 50 3.76 -7.99 -17.53
C ILE A 50 2.28 -7.79 -17.93
N VAL A 51 1.56 -6.91 -17.23
CA VAL A 51 0.15 -6.62 -17.53
C VAL A 51 -0.01 -6.07 -18.94
N LYS A 52 0.92 -5.23 -19.43
CA LYS A 52 0.89 -4.68 -20.80
C LYS A 52 1.07 -5.75 -21.89
N GLU A 53 1.79 -6.82 -21.61
CA GLU A 53 1.93 -7.96 -22.52
C GLU A 53 0.63 -8.78 -22.62
N LEU A 54 -0.24 -8.66 -21.62
CA LEU A 54 -1.56 -9.31 -21.60
C LEU A 54 -2.60 -8.36 -22.20
N SER A 55 -2.84 -8.45 -23.48
CA SER A 55 -3.67 -7.52 -24.27
C SER A 55 -5.09 -7.29 -23.74
N SER A 56 -5.61 -8.19 -22.91
CA SER A 56 -6.96 -8.10 -22.30
C SER A 56 -7.01 -7.37 -20.95
N LEU A 57 -5.85 -7.03 -20.37
CA LEU A 57 -5.73 -6.44 -19.05
C LEU A 57 -5.16 -5.03 -19.08
N THR A 58 -5.52 -4.25 -18.06
CA THR A 58 -4.95 -2.94 -17.78
C THR A 58 -4.64 -2.83 -16.29
N SER A 59 -3.69 -1.95 -15.94
CA SER A 59 -3.33 -1.65 -14.55
C SER A 59 -3.39 -0.16 -14.26
N MET A 60 -3.80 0.17 -13.04
CA MET A 60 -3.75 1.52 -12.48
C MET A 60 -2.95 1.47 -11.18
N ASN A 61 -2.18 2.52 -10.91
CA ASN A 61 -1.31 2.59 -9.74
C ASN A 61 -1.52 3.92 -9.02
N THR A 62 -1.45 3.86 -7.70
CA THR A 62 -1.45 5.03 -6.82
C THR A 62 -0.72 4.71 -5.52
N THR A 63 -0.57 5.68 -4.63
CA THR A 63 -0.08 5.46 -3.27
C THR A 63 -1.22 5.09 -2.33
N GLN A 64 -0.92 4.45 -1.20
CA GLN A 64 -1.94 4.16 -0.20
C GLN A 64 -2.62 5.43 0.32
N GLY A 65 -1.83 6.48 0.56
CA GLY A 65 -2.37 7.76 1.04
C GLY A 65 -3.38 8.37 0.08
N GLU A 66 -3.05 8.42 -1.22
CA GLU A 66 -3.97 8.91 -2.26
C GLU A 66 -5.20 8.01 -2.40
N PHE A 67 -5.00 6.69 -2.43
CA PHE A 67 -6.08 5.71 -2.54
C PHE A 67 -7.11 5.86 -1.43
N LEU A 68 -6.65 5.86 -0.17
CA LEU A 68 -7.54 5.99 0.99
C LEU A 68 -8.23 7.36 1.05
N THR A 69 -7.52 8.43 0.68
CA THR A 69 -8.10 9.78 0.64
C THR A 69 -9.20 9.87 -0.42
N LYS A 70 -8.96 9.36 -1.63
CA LYS A 70 -10.00 9.32 -2.69
C LYS A 70 -11.18 8.40 -2.35
N LEU A 71 -10.98 7.40 -1.48
CA LEU A 71 -12.07 6.57 -0.94
C LEU A 71 -12.83 7.23 0.21
N GLY A 72 -12.45 8.44 0.64
CA GLY A 72 -13.16 9.19 1.67
C GLY A 72 -12.83 8.76 3.10
N ILE A 73 -11.57 8.38 3.39
CA ILE A 73 -11.17 7.96 4.75
C ILE A 73 -11.36 9.08 5.78
N LEU A 74 -11.15 10.35 5.38
CA LEU A 74 -11.30 11.51 6.26
C LEU A 74 -12.77 11.76 6.58
N GLU A 75 -13.63 11.75 5.58
CA GLU A 75 -15.09 11.92 5.72
C GLU A 75 -15.68 10.79 6.58
N ARG A 76 -15.23 9.55 6.35
CA ARG A 76 -15.64 8.41 7.18
C ARG A 76 -15.20 8.59 8.64
N ALA A 77 -13.98 9.07 8.88
CA ALA A 77 -13.48 9.33 10.24
C ALA A 77 -14.32 10.40 10.94
N GLU A 78 -14.64 11.46 10.25
CA GLU A 78 -15.50 12.52 10.77
C GLU A 78 -16.89 12.00 11.17
N ILE A 79 -17.52 11.21 10.31
CA ILE A 79 -18.82 10.59 10.60
C ILE A 79 -18.73 9.68 11.83
N LEU A 80 -17.73 8.81 11.90
CA LEU A 80 -17.57 7.86 13.01
C LEU A 80 -17.27 8.55 14.34
N SER A 81 -16.50 9.64 14.29
CA SER A 81 -16.06 10.35 15.50
C SER A 81 -17.08 11.37 16.05
N LYS A 82 -18.19 11.61 15.37
CA LYS A 82 -19.16 12.68 15.77
C LYS A 82 -19.58 12.60 17.25
N LYS A 83 -19.81 11.39 17.78
CA LYS A 83 -20.28 11.17 19.16
C LYS A 83 -19.18 10.72 20.13
N MET A 84 -17.93 10.74 19.72
CA MET A 84 -16.80 10.28 20.53
C MET A 84 -16.23 11.40 21.40
N LEU A 85 -15.56 11.01 22.49
CA LEU A 85 -14.81 11.94 23.32
C LEU A 85 -13.61 12.50 22.55
N PHE A 86 -13.09 13.64 22.98
CA PHE A 86 -11.97 14.31 22.33
C PHE A 86 -10.72 13.42 22.22
N SER A 87 -10.41 12.68 23.28
CA SER A 87 -9.28 11.73 23.30
C SER A 87 -9.43 10.61 22.27
N GLU A 88 -10.64 10.06 22.12
CA GLU A 88 -10.93 9.01 21.13
C GLU A 88 -10.84 9.55 19.69
N LYS A 89 -11.31 10.78 19.47
CA LYS A 89 -11.15 11.46 18.18
C LYS A 89 -9.68 11.63 17.82
N ALA A 90 -8.87 12.11 18.77
CA ALA A 90 -7.45 12.29 18.56
C ALA A 90 -6.76 10.97 18.16
N ASP A 91 -7.10 9.86 18.82
CA ASP A 91 -6.54 8.53 18.50
C ASP A 91 -6.90 8.10 17.07
N ILE A 92 -8.16 8.26 16.65
CA ILE A 92 -8.58 7.98 15.27
C ILE A 92 -7.77 8.80 14.26
N TYR A 93 -7.63 10.10 14.50
CA TYR A 93 -6.88 10.96 13.58
C TYR A 93 -5.39 10.62 13.53
N PHE A 94 -4.78 10.23 14.65
CA PHE A 94 -3.40 9.72 14.66
C PHE A 94 -3.23 8.45 13.84
N ARG A 95 -4.16 7.51 13.97
CA ARG A 95 -4.15 6.27 13.18
C ARG A 95 -4.33 6.54 11.69
N ILE A 96 -5.26 7.42 11.32
CA ILE A 96 -5.48 7.81 9.93
C ILE A 96 -4.25 8.53 9.38
N LYS A 97 -3.70 9.49 10.12
CA LYS A 97 -2.47 10.18 9.73
C LYS A 97 -1.36 9.18 9.40
N ARG A 98 -1.17 8.17 10.24
CA ARG A 98 -0.19 7.11 9.98
C ARG A 98 -0.42 6.38 8.66
N LEU A 99 -1.68 6.16 8.27
CA LEU A 99 -2.03 5.46 7.03
C LEU A 99 -1.85 6.31 5.77
N ILE A 100 -2.09 7.63 5.85
CA ILE A 100 -2.12 8.50 4.66
C ILE A 100 -0.91 9.44 4.52
N ASP A 101 -0.16 9.70 5.60
CA ASP A 101 0.99 10.62 5.58
C ASP A 101 2.11 10.08 4.69
N LYS A 102 2.65 10.96 3.84
CA LYS A 102 3.73 10.65 2.89
C LYS A 102 5.01 10.15 3.58
N ASN A 103 5.29 10.64 4.79
CA ASN A 103 6.47 10.27 5.56
C ASN A 103 6.27 8.98 6.38
N GLN A 104 5.09 8.35 6.27
CA GLN A 104 4.74 7.12 6.97
C GLN A 104 4.25 6.07 5.97
N MET A 105 3.12 5.42 6.25
CA MET A 105 2.61 4.34 5.39
C MET A 105 1.99 4.84 4.08
N GLY A 106 1.60 6.12 4.01
CA GLY A 106 0.88 6.67 2.86
C GLY A 106 1.67 6.61 1.55
N GLU A 107 2.99 6.82 1.59
CA GLU A 107 3.86 6.69 0.42
C GLU A 107 4.58 5.34 0.35
N LEU A 108 4.85 4.72 1.50
CA LEU A 108 5.57 3.46 1.61
C LEU A 108 4.81 2.30 0.95
N PHE A 109 3.49 2.25 1.15
CA PHE A 109 2.61 1.30 0.48
C PHE A 109 2.13 1.87 -0.86
N LYS A 110 2.12 1.03 -1.87
CA LYS A 110 1.56 1.32 -3.18
C LYS A 110 0.33 0.45 -3.41
N VAL A 111 -0.57 0.97 -4.23
CA VAL A 111 -1.81 0.31 -4.60
C VAL A 111 -1.83 0.10 -6.10
N MET A 112 -2.07 -1.12 -6.53
CA MET A 112 -2.24 -1.47 -7.95
C MET A 112 -3.57 -2.18 -8.14
N LEU A 113 -4.35 -1.72 -9.10
CA LEU A 113 -5.54 -2.42 -9.57
C LEU A 113 -5.28 -2.96 -10.97
N ILE A 114 -5.46 -4.27 -11.13
CA ILE A 114 -5.41 -4.95 -12.43
C ILE A 114 -6.82 -5.37 -12.80
N THR A 115 -7.30 -4.95 -13.97
CA THR A 115 -8.66 -5.26 -14.44
C THR A 115 -8.66 -5.58 -15.93
N ALA A 116 -9.77 -6.15 -16.42
CA ALA A 116 -10.00 -6.26 -17.84
C ALA A 116 -10.10 -4.86 -18.48
N ASN A 117 -9.60 -4.69 -19.70
CA ASN A 117 -9.59 -3.41 -20.43
C ASN A 117 -10.97 -2.75 -20.55
N LYS A 118 -12.05 -3.54 -20.58
CA LYS A 118 -13.43 -3.05 -20.65
C LYS A 118 -13.97 -2.51 -19.33
N ASN A 119 -13.26 -2.72 -18.23
CA ASN A 119 -13.70 -2.26 -16.92
C ASN A 119 -13.41 -0.76 -16.75
N LYS A 120 -14.46 0.02 -16.45
CA LYS A 120 -14.37 1.47 -16.23
C LYS A 120 -14.23 1.85 -14.74
N PHE A 121 -14.08 0.87 -13.85
CA PHE A 121 -13.93 1.12 -12.42
C PHE A 121 -12.63 1.85 -12.13
N LYS A 122 -12.72 3.01 -11.48
CA LYS A 122 -11.58 3.87 -11.13
C LYS A 122 -11.63 4.42 -9.71
N LEU A 123 -12.53 3.91 -8.88
CA LEU A 123 -12.69 4.41 -7.51
C LEU A 123 -11.39 4.22 -6.71
N GLY A 124 -10.87 5.31 -6.14
CA GLY A 124 -9.60 5.31 -5.41
C GLY A 124 -8.34 5.54 -6.27
N PHE A 125 -8.48 5.64 -7.61
CA PHE A 125 -7.34 5.81 -8.55
C PHE A 125 -7.38 7.13 -9.32
#